data_efb3c52f1293ae228994c892777ce457
#
_entry.id   efb3c52f1293ae228994c892777ce457
#
_cell.length_a   1.000
_cell.length_b   1.000
_cell.length_c   1.000
_cell.angle_alpha   90.00
_cell.angle_beta   90.00
_cell.angle_gamma   90.00
#
_symmetry.space_group_name_H-M   'P 1'
#
loop_
_entity.id
_entity.type
_entity.pdbx_description
1 polymer ?
#
loop_
_entity_poly.entity_id
_entity_poly.type
_entity_poly.pdbx_seq_one_letter_code
_entity_poly.pdbx_strand_id
1 'polypeptide(L)'
;QMRKLWGNVTGERLWYALHGYDVQTPPQGRGMYGHGRVLPPGHRSLQLAQDASRLLIVKAARRLRREGWYAGRLWLWLGLREKSWQNAITLPAVRDDQAILEALMGLWKGAFTDLPRRSEVIRVHVTLLDLTKADERQLDILLDDDRTRRRWEQATDAIDALNLKYGATLVSVGPWTPPPGGYAGGKISYTRIPSAEDFW
;
A
#
# COMPACT_ATOMS: atom_id res chain seq x y z
N GLN A 1 -10.51 17.46 33.11
CA GLN A 1 -9.22 16.89 33.54
C GLN A 1 -8.56 16.04 32.42
N MET A 2 -9.32 15.21 31.68
CA MET A 2 -8.79 14.39 30.57
C MET A 2 -8.17 15.20 29.42
N ARG A 3 -8.74 16.39 29.11
CA ARG A 3 -8.14 17.32 28.13
C ARG A 3 -6.79 17.86 28.60
N LYS A 4 -6.59 18.03 29.91
CA LYS A 4 -5.29 18.44 30.51
C LYS A 4 -4.27 17.27 30.48
N LEU A 5 -4.72 16.04 30.72
CA LEU A 5 -3.87 14.85 30.72
C LEU A 5 -3.39 14.47 29.30
N TRP A 6 -4.26 14.56 28.31
CA TRP A 6 -3.91 14.21 26.92
C TRP A 6 -3.57 15.43 26.04
N GLY A 7 -3.81 16.63 26.51
CA GLY A 7 -3.43 17.88 25.84
C GLY A 7 -4.03 18.11 24.45
N ASN A 8 -5.05 17.33 24.06
CA ASN A 8 -5.64 17.39 22.72
C ASN A 8 -7.15 17.07 22.72
N VAL A 9 -7.79 17.29 21.57
CA VAL A 9 -9.21 17.04 21.33
C VAL A 9 -9.60 15.56 21.54
N THR A 10 -8.66 14.62 21.37
CA THR A 10 -8.92 13.19 21.55
C THR A 10 -9.22 12.87 23.02
N GLY A 11 -8.52 13.48 23.95
CA GLY A 11 -8.80 13.33 25.40
C GLY A 11 -10.15 13.90 25.81
N GLU A 12 -10.56 15.00 25.19
CA GLU A 12 -11.89 15.58 25.42
C GLU A 12 -13.00 14.67 24.86
N ARG A 13 -12.84 14.16 23.64
CA ARG A 13 -13.79 13.23 23.03
C ARG A 13 -13.92 11.93 23.83
N LEU A 14 -12.80 11.38 24.31
CA LEU A 14 -12.84 10.20 25.17
C LEU A 14 -13.59 10.46 26.46
N TRP A 15 -13.41 11.64 27.07
CA TRP A 15 -14.16 12.01 28.27
C TRP A 15 -15.68 12.03 28.01
N TYR A 16 -16.10 12.65 26.90
CA TYR A 16 -17.52 12.67 26.51
C TYR A 16 -18.05 11.25 26.25
N ALA A 17 -17.30 10.40 25.53
CA ALA A 17 -17.69 9.01 25.26
C ALA A 17 -17.86 8.20 26.55
N LEU A 18 -16.96 8.37 27.53
CA LEU A 18 -17.04 7.73 28.85
C LEU A 18 -18.25 8.16 29.66
N HIS A 19 -18.80 9.34 29.38
CA HIS A 19 -20.02 9.85 30.01
C HIS A 19 -21.31 9.56 29.23
N GLY A 20 -21.22 8.70 28.19
CA GLY A 20 -22.37 8.26 27.39
C GLY A 20 -22.84 9.27 26.34
N TYR A 21 -22.08 10.33 26.08
CA TYR A 21 -22.40 11.23 24.98
C TYR A 21 -22.05 10.61 23.66
N ASP A 22 -22.89 10.76 22.65
CA ASP A 22 -22.60 10.38 21.27
C ASP A 22 -21.52 11.31 20.69
N VAL A 23 -20.30 10.86 20.72
CA VAL A 23 -19.15 11.58 20.12
C VAL A 23 -19.01 11.12 18.68
N GLN A 24 -19.77 11.72 17.78
CA GLN A 24 -19.63 11.48 16.35
C GLN A 24 -18.22 11.88 15.90
N THR A 25 -17.43 10.89 15.55
CA THR A 25 -16.19 11.12 14.81
C THR A 25 -16.61 11.31 13.36
N PRO A 26 -16.38 12.47 12.75
CA PRO A 26 -16.67 12.63 11.33
C PRO A 26 -15.94 11.52 10.56
N PRO A 27 -16.60 10.88 9.58
CA PRO A 27 -15.97 9.85 8.79
C PRO A 27 -14.70 10.44 8.15
N GLN A 28 -13.56 10.06 8.67
CA GLN A 28 -12.29 10.42 8.05
C GLN A 28 -12.21 9.64 6.75
N GLY A 29 -12.28 10.34 5.63
CA GLY A 29 -11.99 9.77 4.33
C GLY A 29 -10.63 9.05 4.38
N ARG A 30 -10.53 7.89 3.80
CA ARG A 30 -9.28 7.12 3.79
C ARG A 30 -8.25 7.90 2.96
N GLY A 31 -7.14 8.29 3.58
CA GLY A 31 -6.10 9.12 2.95
C GLY A 31 -5.03 8.30 2.22
N MET A 32 -4.91 6.97 2.50
CA MET A 32 -3.84 6.15 1.94
C MET A 32 -4.12 4.65 2.03
N TYR A 33 -3.48 3.88 1.15
CA TYR A 33 -3.35 2.42 1.23
C TYR A 33 -1.88 2.05 1.26
N GLY A 34 -1.42 1.49 2.35
CA GLY A 34 -0.02 1.13 2.50
C GLY A 34 0.18 -0.18 3.24
N HIS A 35 1.35 -0.76 3.00
CA HIS A 35 1.87 -1.89 3.75
C HIS A 35 3.33 -1.69 4.07
N GLY A 36 3.74 -2.20 5.23
CA GLY A 36 5.14 -2.23 5.63
C GLY A 36 5.51 -3.56 6.27
N ARG A 37 6.78 -3.91 6.14
CA ARG A 37 7.34 -5.13 6.73
C ARG A 37 8.75 -4.90 7.25
N VAL A 38 9.06 -5.53 8.38
CA VAL A 38 10.43 -5.74 8.85
C VAL A 38 10.97 -6.98 8.15
N LEU A 39 12.13 -6.88 7.52
CA LEU A 39 12.75 -7.99 6.82
C LEU A 39 13.60 -8.81 7.80
N PRO A 40 13.46 -10.15 7.80
CA PRO A 40 14.25 -11.01 8.68
C PRO A 40 15.74 -10.98 8.27
N PRO A 41 16.65 -11.33 9.19
CA PRO A 41 18.05 -11.54 8.83
C PRO A 41 18.19 -12.49 7.63
N GLY A 42 19.14 -12.22 6.74
CA GLY A 42 19.32 -12.97 5.49
C GLY A 42 18.43 -12.54 4.33
N HIS A 43 17.40 -11.71 4.55
CA HIS A 43 16.50 -11.19 3.50
C HIS A 43 16.56 -9.67 3.35
N ARG A 44 17.69 -9.06 3.71
CA ARG A 44 17.87 -7.60 3.80
C ARG A 44 18.61 -6.97 2.63
N SER A 45 19.02 -7.75 1.64
CA SER A 45 19.64 -7.17 0.43
C SER A 45 18.65 -6.28 -0.32
N LEU A 46 19.15 -5.31 -1.08
CA LEU A 46 18.31 -4.42 -1.90
C LEU A 46 17.39 -5.22 -2.82
N GLN A 47 17.88 -6.30 -3.43
CA GLN A 47 17.10 -7.15 -4.32
C GLN A 47 15.93 -7.83 -3.58
N LEU A 48 16.19 -8.48 -2.44
CA LEU A 48 15.15 -9.14 -1.66
C LEU A 48 14.15 -8.15 -1.05
N ALA A 49 14.63 -6.95 -0.71
CA ALA A 49 13.75 -5.87 -0.28
C ALA A 49 12.84 -5.36 -1.42
N GLN A 50 13.33 -5.32 -2.66
CA GLN A 50 12.55 -5.03 -3.86
C GLN A 50 11.46 -6.09 -4.05
N ASP A 51 11.79 -7.38 -3.99
CA ASP A 51 10.83 -8.47 -4.12
C ASP A 51 9.75 -8.40 -3.04
N ALA A 52 10.16 -8.13 -1.78
CA ALA A 52 9.21 -7.92 -0.69
C ALA A 52 8.28 -6.72 -0.96
N SER A 53 8.82 -5.61 -1.47
CA SER A 53 8.01 -4.42 -1.77
C SER A 53 6.96 -4.66 -2.85
N ARG A 54 7.25 -5.51 -3.85
CA ARG A 54 6.28 -5.94 -4.87
C ARG A 54 5.07 -6.62 -4.25
N LEU A 55 5.28 -7.57 -3.36
CA LEU A 55 4.20 -8.27 -2.65
C LEU A 55 3.36 -7.29 -1.83
N LEU A 56 4.01 -6.38 -1.11
CA LEU A 56 3.34 -5.41 -0.27
C LEU A 56 2.49 -4.43 -1.07
N ILE A 57 2.99 -3.95 -2.22
CA ILE A 57 2.26 -2.98 -3.04
C ILE A 57 1.07 -3.61 -3.76
N VAL A 58 1.20 -4.83 -4.29
CA VAL A 58 0.07 -5.57 -4.89
C VAL A 58 -1.05 -5.78 -3.86
N LYS A 59 -0.68 -6.13 -2.62
CA LYS A 59 -1.63 -6.26 -1.53
C LYS A 59 -2.32 -4.92 -1.19
N ALA A 60 -1.58 -3.82 -1.17
CA ALA A 60 -2.16 -2.49 -0.97
C ALA A 60 -3.08 -2.09 -2.12
N ALA A 61 -2.69 -2.36 -3.37
CA ALA A 61 -3.45 -2.08 -4.57
C ALA A 61 -4.76 -2.89 -4.64
N ARG A 62 -4.73 -4.16 -4.26
CA ARG A 62 -5.96 -5.00 -4.15
C ARG A 62 -6.97 -4.38 -3.18
N ARG A 63 -6.52 -3.91 -2.02
CA ARG A 63 -7.39 -3.23 -1.05
C ARG A 63 -7.92 -1.91 -1.59
N LEU A 64 -7.10 -1.12 -2.26
CA LEU A 64 -7.48 0.12 -2.92
C LEU A 64 -8.61 -0.12 -3.93
N ARG A 65 -8.45 -1.13 -4.82
CA ARG A 65 -9.45 -1.50 -5.83
C ARG A 65 -10.76 -1.96 -5.23
N ARG A 66 -10.70 -2.83 -4.21
CA ARG A 66 -11.88 -3.35 -3.52
C ARG A 66 -12.75 -2.23 -2.93
N GLU A 67 -12.13 -1.13 -2.52
CA GLU A 67 -12.84 0.02 -1.95
C GLU A 67 -13.12 1.12 -2.99
N GLY A 68 -12.87 0.86 -4.30
CA GLY A 68 -13.25 1.73 -5.41
C GLY A 68 -12.37 2.97 -5.58
N TRP A 69 -11.09 2.90 -5.17
CA TRP A 69 -10.17 4.02 -5.25
C TRP A 69 -9.13 3.87 -6.36
N TYR A 70 -8.58 4.99 -6.78
CA TYR A 70 -7.41 5.15 -7.65
C TYR A 70 -6.32 5.88 -6.89
N ALA A 71 -5.05 5.60 -7.20
CA ALA A 71 -3.90 6.25 -6.58
C ALA A 71 -3.27 7.27 -7.52
N GLY A 72 -3.04 8.48 -7.02
CA GLY A 72 -2.34 9.55 -7.72
C GLY A 72 -0.84 9.63 -7.39
N ARG A 73 -0.37 8.87 -6.39
CA ARG A 73 1.04 8.85 -6.00
C ARG A 73 1.42 7.51 -5.36
N LEU A 74 2.64 7.06 -5.65
CA LEU A 74 3.28 5.94 -4.97
C LEU A 74 4.48 6.44 -4.18
N TRP A 75 4.59 6.06 -2.92
CA TRP A 75 5.70 6.35 -2.03
C TRP A 75 6.38 5.05 -1.60
N LEU A 76 7.71 5.04 -1.67
CA LEU A 76 8.57 3.96 -1.19
C LEU A 76 9.49 4.50 -0.10
N TRP A 77 9.52 3.82 1.05
CA TRP A 77 10.42 4.11 2.15
C TRP A 77 11.20 2.87 2.55
N LEU A 78 12.50 3.02 2.70
CA LEU A 78 13.43 1.97 3.09
C LEU A 78 14.15 2.37 4.36
N GLY A 79 13.96 1.62 5.44
CA GLY A 79 14.67 1.79 6.69
C GLY A 79 15.93 0.93 6.68
N LEU A 80 17.09 1.56 6.75
CA LEU A 80 18.39 0.93 6.91
C LEU A 80 18.79 0.95 8.40
N ARG A 81 20.00 0.49 8.72
CA ARG A 81 20.45 0.41 10.11
C ARG A 81 20.53 1.79 10.80
N GLU A 82 21.11 2.79 10.15
CA GLU A 82 21.38 4.12 10.73
C GLU A 82 20.68 5.26 10.00
N LYS A 83 20.13 4.99 8.82
CA LYS A 83 19.47 5.99 7.98
C LYS A 83 18.25 5.42 7.30
N SER A 84 17.51 6.26 6.63
CA SER A 84 16.44 5.83 5.73
C SER A 84 16.64 6.43 4.35
N TRP A 85 16.06 5.80 3.34
CA TRP A 85 15.89 6.31 2.00
C TRP A 85 14.42 6.33 1.66
N GLN A 86 13.97 7.36 0.97
CA GLN A 86 12.59 7.45 0.53
C GLN A 86 12.49 8.27 -0.74
N ASN A 87 11.50 7.91 -1.56
CA ASN A 87 11.13 8.68 -2.74
C ASN A 87 9.68 8.41 -3.12
N ALA A 88 9.11 9.28 -3.94
CA ALA A 88 7.74 9.17 -4.42
C ALA A 88 7.66 9.49 -5.91
N ILE A 89 6.67 8.90 -6.59
CA ILE A 89 6.36 9.16 -8.00
C ILE A 89 4.88 9.48 -8.14
N THR A 90 4.55 10.49 -8.94
CA THR A 90 3.17 10.83 -9.29
C THR A 90 2.64 9.84 -10.33
N LEU A 91 1.37 9.47 -10.19
CA LEU A 91 0.66 8.52 -11.03
C LEU A 91 -0.55 9.23 -11.66
N PRO A 92 -0.93 8.86 -12.88
CA PRO A 92 -2.12 9.43 -13.52
C PRO A 92 -3.41 8.72 -13.05
N ALA A 93 -3.72 8.76 -11.75
CA ALA A 93 -4.88 8.11 -11.13
C ALA A 93 -5.07 6.65 -11.60
N VAL A 94 -4.18 5.76 -11.15
CA VAL A 94 -4.14 4.33 -11.53
C VAL A 94 -4.65 3.41 -10.43
N ARG A 95 -5.13 2.22 -10.83
CA ARG A 95 -5.52 1.16 -9.89
C ARG A 95 -4.99 -0.23 -10.29
N ASP A 96 -4.54 -0.39 -11.54
CA ASP A 96 -4.05 -1.66 -12.05
C ASP A 96 -2.62 -1.98 -11.55
N ASP A 97 -2.33 -3.28 -11.43
CA ASP A 97 -1.05 -3.74 -10.90
C ASP A 97 0.11 -3.44 -11.83
N GLN A 98 -0.12 -3.39 -13.16
CA GLN A 98 0.94 -3.10 -14.13
C GLN A 98 1.52 -1.70 -13.93
N ALA A 99 0.68 -0.68 -13.93
CA ALA A 99 1.11 0.71 -13.77
C ALA A 99 1.76 0.94 -12.39
N ILE A 100 1.19 0.36 -11.34
CA ILE A 100 1.72 0.48 -9.97
C ILE A 100 3.09 -0.21 -9.83
N LEU A 101 3.26 -1.40 -10.42
CA LEU A 101 4.52 -2.13 -10.37
C LEU A 101 5.60 -1.47 -11.22
N GLU A 102 5.25 -0.91 -12.37
CA GLU A 102 6.17 -0.13 -13.21
C GLU A 102 6.69 1.11 -12.47
N ALA A 103 5.79 1.84 -11.82
CA ALA A 103 6.17 2.97 -10.97
C ALA A 103 7.08 2.56 -9.80
N LEU A 104 6.78 1.44 -9.14
CA LEU A 104 7.63 0.88 -8.10
C LEU A 104 9.04 0.55 -8.62
N MET A 105 9.14 -0.04 -9.81
CA MET A 105 10.43 -0.33 -10.45
C MET A 105 11.21 0.96 -10.74
N GLY A 106 10.53 2.03 -11.14
CA GLY A 106 11.12 3.37 -11.30
C GLY A 106 11.74 3.88 -9.99
N LEU A 107 11.03 3.78 -8.87
CA LEU A 107 11.55 4.15 -7.55
C LEU A 107 12.76 3.31 -7.15
N TRP A 108 12.73 2.00 -7.41
CA TRP A 108 13.85 1.13 -7.11
C TRP A 108 15.10 1.40 -7.95
N LYS A 109 14.96 1.85 -9.21
CA LYS A 109 16.11 2.32 -10.00
C LYS A 109 16.83 3.46 -9.28
N GLY A 110 16.09 4.43 -8.71
CA GLY A 110 16.65 5.48 -7.87
C GLY A 110 17.34 4.91 -6.61
N ALA A 111 16.68 4.02 -5.89
CA ALA A 111 17.27 3.42 -4.69
C ALA A 111 18.58 2.65 -4.98
N PHE A 112 18.66 1.91 -6.09
CA PHE A 112 19.88 1.22 -6.50
C PHE A 112 21.01 2.17 -6.92
N THR A 113 20.67 3.38 -7.37
CA THR A 113 21.66 4.43 -7.70
C THR A 113 22.17 5.13 -6.44
N ASP A 114 21.27 5.44 -5.51
CA ASP A 114 21.58 6.27 -4.34
C ASP A 114 22.17 5.45 -3.17
N LEU A 115 21.90 4.16 -3.11
CA LEU A 115 22.32 3.30 -2.01
C LEU A 115 23.49 2.38 -2.42
N PRO A 116 24.51 2.24 -1.54
CA PRO A 116 25.56 1.25 -1.75
C PRO A 116 24.99 -0.16 -1.95
N ARG A 117 25.57 -0.96 -2.85
CA ARG A 117 25.10 -2.33 -3.16
C ARG A 117 25.03 -3.26 -1.94
N ARG A 118 25.82 -3.01 -0.91
CA ARG A 118 25.86 -3.78 0.35
C ARG A 118 24.92 -3.24 1.42
N SER A 119 24.06 -2.27 1.09
CA SER A 119 23.09 -1.74 2.04
C SER A 119 22.13 -2.82 2.50
N GLU A 120 21.90 -2.89 3.82
CA GLU A 120 20.90 -3.76 4.44
C GLU A 120 19.61 -2.98 4.69
N VAL A 121 18.53 -3.39 4.03
CA VAL A 121 17.19 -2.87 4.26
C VAL A 121 16.54 -3.67 5.39
N ILE A 122 16.27 -3.02 6.51
CA ILE A 122 15.63 -3.63 7.69
C ILE A 122 14.11 -3.55 7.56
N ARG A 123 13.60 -2.45 7.02
CA ARG A 123 12.15 -2.21 6.86
C ARG A 123 11.85 -1.69 5.48
N VAL A 124 10.75 -2.15 4.92
CA VAL A 124 10.18 -1.65 3.66
C VAL A 124 8.77 -1.17 3.93
N HIS A 125 8.44 0.03 3.45
CA HIS A 125 7.09 0.55 3.40
C HIS A 125 6.75 1.02 1.99
N VAL A 126 5.59 0.66 1.52
CA VAL A 126 5.01 1.12 0.26
C VAL A 126 3.63 1.71 0.55
N THR A 127 3.33 2.85 -0.06
CA THR A 127 2.07 3.54 0.21
C THR A 127 1.53 4.18 -1.06
N LEU A 128 0.26 3.94 -1.33
CA LEU A 128 -0.53 4.60 -2.37
C LEU A 128 -1.24 5.79 -1.74
N LEU A 129 -1.06 6.96 -2.32
CA LEU A 129 -1.49 8.26 -1.82
C LEU A 129 -2.27 9.01 -2.90
N ASP A 130 -2.78 10.21 -2.54
CA ASP A 130 -3.53 11.08 -3.44
C ASP A 130 -4.69 10.31 -4.08
N LEU A 131 -5.56 9.79 -3.21
CA LEU A 131 -6.64 8.89 -3.58
C LEU A 131 -7.78 9.65 -4.25
N THR A 132 -8.26 9.14 -5.38
CA THR A 132 -9.44 9.64 -6.11
C THR A 132 -10.45 8.51 -6.21
N LYS A 133 -11.73 8.80 -6.00
CA LYS A 133 -12.80 7.82 -6.23
C LYS A 133 -13.05 7.59 -7.72
N ALA A 134 -13.62 6.43 -8.04
CA ALA A 134 -13.88 6.06 -9.42
C ALA A 134 -14.83 7.04 -10.14
N ASP A 135 -15.80 7.60 -9.42
CA ASP A 135 -16.76 8.59 -9.91
C ASP A 135 -16.17 10.02 -10.04
N GLU A 136 -15.06 10.30 -9.38
CA GLU A 136 -14.35 11.58 -9.40
C GLU A 136 -13.14 11.57 -10.34
N ARG A 137 -12.83 10.42 -10.97
CA ARG A 137 -11.67 10.28 -11.84
C ARG A 137 -11.80 11.11 -13.10
N GLN A 138 -10.95 12.10 -13.23
CA GLN A 138 -10.81 12.87 -14.47
C GLN A 138 -9.85 12.12 -15.39
N LEU A 139 -10.36 11.68 -16.55
CA LEU A 139 -9.55 11.09 -17.61
C LEU A 139 -8.77 12.19 -18.31
N ASP A 140 -7.48 12.00 -18.49
CA ASP A 140 -6.67 12.89 -19.32
C ASP A 140 -6.95 12.56 -20.80
N ILE A 141 -7.73 13.42 -21.45
CA ILE A 141 -8.17 13.26 -22.85
C ILE A 141 -6.97 13.31 -23.83
N LEU A 142 -5.84 13.85 -23.38
CA LEU A 142 -4.64 14.01 -24.21
C LEU A 142 -3.70 12.80 -24.18
N LEU A 143 -3.90 11.86 -23.24
CA LEU A 143 -3.11 10.64 -23.18
C LEU A 143 -3.81 9.51 -23.96
N ASP A 144 -3.27 9.16 -25.12
CA ASP A 144 -3.75 8.08 -26.02
C ASP A 144 -3.64 6.66 -25.37
N ASP A 145 -3.28 6.59 -24.10
CA ASP A 145 -3.00 5.37 -23.34
C ASP A 145 -4.22 4.78 -22.61
N ASP A 146 -5.41 5.38 -22.78
CA ASP A 146 -6.61 4.98 -22.02
C ASP A 146 -7.08 3.55 -22.39
N ARG A 147 -6.90 3.12 -23.67
CA ARG A 147 -7.27 1.76 -24.11
C ARG A 147 -6.38 0.70 -23.47
N THR A 148 -5.08 0.91 -23.42
CA THR A 148 -4.11 -0.01 -22.80
C THR A 148 -4.35 -0.10 -21.31
N ARG A 149 -4.59 1.03 -20.66
CA ARG A 149 -4.91 1.10 -19.24
C ARG A 149 -6.19 0.35 -18.89
N ARG A 150 -7.28 0.54 -19.62
CA ARG A 150 -8.53 -0.21 -19.42
C ARG A 150 -8.33 -1.72 -19.54
N ARG A 151 -7.51 -2.18 -20.48
CA ARG A 151 -7.16 -3.60 -20.61
C ARG A 151 -6.44 -4.12 -19.37
N TRP A 152 -5.48 -3.36 -18.82
CA TRP A 152 -4.79 -3.73 -17.60
C TRP A 152 -5.69 -3.68 -16.37
N GLU A 153 -6.60 -2.73 -16.27
CA GLU A 153 -7.61 -2.69 -15.22
C GLU A 153 -8.50 -3.94 -15.28
N GLN A 154 -9.01 -4.31 -16.44
CA GLN A 154 -9.82 -5.51 -16.63
C GLN A 154 -9.04 -6.80 -16.31
N ALA A 155 -7.80 -6.91 -16.78
CA ALA A 155 -6.94 -8.04 -16.46
C ALA A 155 -6.68 -8.15 -14.96
N THR A 156 -6.42 -7.04 -14.29
CA THR A 156 -6.19 -6.99 -12.85
C THR A 156 -7.45 -7.38 -12.06
N ASP A 157 -8.63 -6.90 -12.48
CA ASP A 157 -9.91 -7.27 -11.87
C ASP A 157 -10.17 -8.79 -12.00
N ALA A 158 -9.85 -9.38 -13.17
CA ALA A 158 -9.96 -10.83 -13.38
C ALA A 158 -8.98 -11.63 -12.50
N ILE A 159 -7.74 -11.15 -12.36
CA ILE A 159 -6.72 -11.73 -11.46
C ILE A 159 -7.21 -11.69 -10.01
N ASP A 160 -7.72 -10.54 -9.56
CA ASP A 160 -8.24 -10.39 -8.19
C ASP A 160 -9.44 -11.33 -7.94
N ALA A 161 -10.37 -11.44 -8.89
CA ALA A 161 -11.51 -12.36 -8.79
C ALA A 161 -11.07 -13.84 -8.70
N LEU A 162 -10.08 -14.24 -9.51
CA LEU A 162 -9.52 -15.58 -9.48
C LEU A 162 -8.85 -15.88 -8.13
N ASN A 163 -7.97 -15.00 -7.68
CA ASN A 163 -7.24 -15.14 -6.42
C ASN A 163 -8.19 -15.17 -5.22
N LEU A 164 -9.24 -14.34 -5.23
CA LEU A 164 -10.29 -14.35 -4.21
C LEU A 164 -11.06 -15.68 -4.17
N LYS A 165 -11.44 -16.21 -5.34
CA LYS A 165 -12.15 -17.49 -5.46
C LYS A 165 -11.39 -18.64 -4.81
N TYR A 166 -10.07 -18.66 -4.94
CA TYR A 166 -9.24 -19.75 -4.42
C TYR A 166 -8.59 -19.44 -3.06
N GLY A 167 -8.78 -18.24 -2.52
CA GLY A 167 -8.21 -17.82 -1.23
C GLY A 167 -6.67 -17.82 -1.20
N ALA A 168 -6.02 -17.62 -2.35
CA ALA A 168 -4.57 -17.66 -2.50
C ALA A 168 -4.13 -16.84 -3.72
N THR A 169 -2.90 -16.34 -3.72
CA THR A 169 -2.31 -15.70 -4.89
C THR A 169 -1.85 -16.78 -5.89
N LEU A 170 -2.72 -17.14 -6.83
CA LEU A 170 -2.44 -18.11 -7.90
C LEU A 170 -1.89 -17.42 -9.15
N VAL A 171 -2.35 -16.21 -9.42
CA VAL A 171 -1.93 -15.41 -10.58
C VAL A 171 -1.50 -14.03 -10.10
N SER A 172 -0.40 -13.54 -10.66
CA SER A 172 0.13 -12.20 -10.40
C SER A 172 0.72 -11.59 -11.66
N VAL A 173 0.80 -10.28 -11.71
CA VAL A 173 1.50 -9.57 -12.77
C VAL A 173 3.00 -9.64 -12.52
N GLY A 174 3.75 -10.29 -13.44
CA GLY A 174 5.19 -10.48 -13.36
C GLY A 174 5.63 -11.54 -12.32
N PRO A 175 6.93 -11.63 -12.01
CA PRO A 175 7.45 -12.66 -11.13
C PRO A 175 6.86 -12.54 -9.71
N TRP A 176 6.45 -13.68 -9.16
CA TRP A 176 5.97 -13.80 -7.80
C TRP A 176 6.84 -14.79 -7.03
N THR A 177 7.35 -14.34 -5.89
CA THR A 177 8.12 -15.19 -4.96
C THR A 177 7.35 -15.28 -3.66
N PRO A 178 7.07 -16.48 -3.14
CA PRO A 178 6.43 -16.63 -1.85
C PRO A 178 7.20 -15.86 -0.77
N PRO A 179 6.53 -15.13 0.10
CA PRO A 179 7.22 -14.46 1.19
C PRO A 179 7.87 -15.47 2.13
N PRO A 180 9.04 -15.16 2.72
CA PRO A 180 9.65 -16.02 3.73
C PRO A 180 8.65 -16.37 4.84
N GLY A 181 8.47 -17.67 5.13
CA GLY A 181 7.50 -18.15 6.09
C GLY A 181 6.07 -18.28 5.54
N GLY A 182 5.86 -18.18 4.22
CA GLY A 182 4.55 -18.38 3.57
C GLY A 182 3.51 -17.28 3.84
N TYR A 183 3.92 -16.17 4.47
CA TYR A 183 3.02 -15.15 4.98
C TYR A 183 3.47 -13.74 4.60
N ALA A 184 2.62 -13.02 3.90
CA ALA A 184 2.91 -11.65 3.46
C ALA A 184 2.77 -10.58 4.56
N GLY A 185 2.57 -10.99 5.82
CA GLY A 185 2.54 -10.12 6.99
C GLY A 185 1.43 -9.08 6.96
N GLY A 186 0.22 -9.47 7.33
CA GLY A 186 -0.82 -8.52 7.74
C GLY A 186 -0.62 -8.19 9.21
N LYS A 187 -0.44 -6.93 9.55
CA LYS A 187 -0.61 -6.52 10.95
C LYS A 187 -2.10 -6.45 11.24
N ILE A 188 -2.47 -6.86 12.44
CA ILE A 188 -3.80 -6.59 12.99
C ILE A 188 -3.99 -5.06 12.93
N SER A 189 -5.00 -4.63 12.20
CA SER A 189 -5.41 -3.24 12.22
C SER A 189 -6.29 -3.03 13.43
N TYR A 190 -5.98 -2.04 14.26
CA TYR A 190 -6.84 -1.68 15.40
C TYR A 190 -8.22 -1.13 14.97
N THR A 191 -8.40 -0.84 13.70
CA THR A 191 -9.63 -0.24 13.16
C THR A 191 -10.59 -1.24 12.53
N ARG A 192 -10.18 -2.50 12.32
CA ARG A 192 -11.02 -3.56 11.76
C ARG A 192 -10.48 -4.95 12.10
N ILE A 193 -11.37 -5.93 12.12
CA ILE A 193 -10.99 -7.34 12.19
C ILE A 193 -10.37 -7.75 10.85
N PRO A 194 -9.18 -8.40 10.82
CA PRO A 194 -8.59 -8.91 9.60
C PRO A 194 -9.50 -9.96 8.94
N SER A 195 -9.65 -9.86 7.63
CA SER A 195 -10.31 -10.89 6.81
C SER A 195 -9.28 -11.92 6.33
N ALA A 196 -9.74 -13.07 5.86
CA ALA A 196 -8.86 -14.11 5.29
C ALA A 196 -7.95 -13.56 4.18
N GLU A 197 -8.45 -12.61 3.38
CA GLU A 197 -7.72 -11.95 2.29
C GLU A 197 -6.51 -11.12 2.76
N ASP A 198 -6.45 -10.75 4.03
CA ASP A 198 -5.31 -10.00 4.57
C ASP A 198 -4.07 -10.90 4.74
N PHE A 199 -4.22 -12.21 4.62
CA PHE A 199 -3.19 -13.20 4.88
C PHE A 199 -2.55 -13.80 3.62
N TRP A 200 -3.04 -13.49 2.43
CA TRP A 200 -2.50 -14.00 1.15
C TRP A 200 -2.38 -12.93 0.08
#